data_fe605c2bc4c5c1619d910891f29deb3b
#
_entry.id   fe605c2bc4c5c1619d910891f29deb3b
#
_cell.length_a   1.000
_cell.length_b   1.000
_cell.length_c   1.000
_cell.angle_alpha   90.00
_cell.angle_beta   90.00
_cell.angle_gamma   90.00
#
_symmetry.space_group_name_H-M   'P 1'
#
loop_
_entity.id
_entity.type
_entity.pdbx_description
1 polymer ?
#
loop_
_entity_poly.entity_id
_entity_poly.type
_entity_poly.pdbx_seq_one_letter_code
_entity_poly.pdbx_strand_id
1 'polypeptide(L)' 'MTKVEMITEILREHPCLTSFEIKGFVYRKYGETISPQSASGTLRPLVAQGKVGKSNATGKMVYWLNEGWGK' A
#
# COMPACT_ATOMS: atom_id res chain seq x y z
N MET A 1 3.58 -0.48 -15.29
CA MET A 1 2.95 0.18 -14.14
C MET A 1 4.00 0.65 -13.15
N THR A 2 3.75 1.78 -12.51
CA THR A 2 4.63 2.27 -11.46
C THR A 2 4.31 1.55 -10.15
N LYS A 3 5.24 1.64 -9.18
CA LYS A 3 5.00 1.09 -7.84
C LYS A 3 3.75 1.69 -7.21
N VAL A 4 3.53 2.99 -7.39
CA VAL A 4 2.35 3.68 -6.87
C VAL A 4 1.08 3.03 -7.42
N GLU A 5 1.03 2.80 -8.72
CA GLU A 5 -0.13 2.20 -9.36
C GLU A 5 -0.39 0.79 -8.87
N MET A 6 0.66 -0.03 -8.78
CA MET A 6 0.54 -1.41 -8.32
C MET A 6 0.02 -1.46 -6.88
N ILE A 7 0.61 -0.68 -5.99
CA ILE A 7 0.22 -0.65 -4.58
C ILE A 7 -1.19 -0.11 -4.42
N THR A 8 -1.55 0.93 -5.17
CA THR A 8 -2.88 1.52 -5.13
C THR A 8 -3.95 0.50 -5.53
N GLU A 9 -3.71 -0.25 -6.61
CA GLU A 9 -4.64 -1.28 -7.05
C GLU A 9 -4.83 -2.37 -6.00
N ILE A 10 -3.74 -2.77 -5.37
CA ILE A 10 -3.78 -3.77 -4.30
C ILE A 10 -4.60 -3.27 -3.11
N LEU A 11 -4.38 -2.03 -2.68
CA LEU A 11 -5.14 -1.44 -1.58
C LEU A 11 -6.61 -1.25 -1.93
N ARG A 12 -6.92 -1.05 -3.20
CA ARG A 12 -8.31 -0.94 -3.66
C ARG A 12 -9.04 -2.27 -3.52
N GLU A 13 -8.33 -3.37 -3.74
CA GLU A 13 -8.90 -4.72 -3.64
C GLU A 13 -8.94 -5.24 -2.20
N HIS A 14 -8.10 -4.71 -1.32
CA HIS A 14 -7.97 -5.19 0.05
C HIS A 14 -8.12 -4.02 1.03
N PRO A 15 -8.93 -4.18 2.08
CA PRO A 15 -9.27 -3.04 2.95
C PRO A 15 -8.10 -2.53 3.80
N CYS A 16 -7.16 -3.39 4.17
CA CYS A 16 -6.12 -3.01 5.12
C CYS A 16 -4.97 -3.99 5.04
N LEU A 17 -3.76 -3.50 4.77
CA LEU A 17 -2.59 -4.35 4.57
C LEU A 17 -1.36 -3.76 5.25
N THR A 18 -0.49 -4.65 5.75
CA THR A 18 0.86 -4.25 6.19
C THR A 18 1.76 -4.14 4.95
N SER A 19 2.94 -3.52 5.12
CA SER A 19 3.91 -3.44 4.02
C SER A 19 4.38 -4.81 3.56
N PHE A 20 4.47 -5.79 4.47
CA PHE A 20 4.83 -7.16 4.12
C PHE A 20 3.74 -7.82 3.26
N GLU A 21 2.49 -7.59 3.59
CA GLU A 21 1.38 -8.11 2.80
C GLU A 21 1.33 -7.46 1.41
N ILE A 22 1.57 -6.16 1.35
CA ILE A 22 1.63 -5.43 0.09
C ILE A 22 2.72 -6.01 -0.81
N LYS A 23 3.90 -6.26 -0.24
CA LYS A 23 5.01 -6.89 -0.96
C LYS A 23 4.57 -8.23 -1.57
N GLY A 24 3.91 -9.06 -0.78
CA GLY A 24 3.45 -10.38 -1.23
C GLY A 24 2.43 -10.28 -2.35
N PHE A 25 1.48 -9.36 -2.25
CA PHE A 25 0.47 -9.17 -3.28
C PHE A 25 1.05 -8.60 -4.57
N VAL A 26 2.03 -7.70 -4.48
CA VAL A 26 2.73 -7.17 -5.65
C VAL A 26 3.41 -8.30 -6.40
N TYR A 27 4.08 -9.18 -5.68
CA TYR A 27 4.74 -10.32 -6.30
C TYR A 27 3.74 -11.25 -6.98
N ARG A 28 2.64 -11.58 -6.30
CA ARG A 28 1.64 -12.49 -6.84
C ARG A 28 0.89 -11.92 -8.05
N LYS A 29 0.56 -10.64 -7.98
CA LYS A 29 -0.29 -10.02 -9.00
C LYS A 29 0.52 -9.56 -10.22
N TYR A 30 1.71 -9.02 -10.00
CA TYR A 30 2.48 -8.39 -11.07
C TYR A 30 3.82 -9.06 -11.33
N GLY A 31 4.22 -10.02 -10.52
CA GLY A 31 5.52 -10.67 -10.66
C GLY A 31 6.69 -9.78 -10.29
N GLU A 32 6.42 -8.67 -9.60
CA GLU A 32 7.45 -7.71 -9.21
C GLU A 32 7.91 -7.96 -7.77
N THR A 33 9.21 -7.83 -7.54
CA THR A 33 9.78 -7.96 -6.20
C THR A 33 10.09 -6.59 -5.64
N ILE A 34 9.48 -6.25 -4.52
CA ILE A 34 9.77 -5.01 -3.81
C ILE A 34 10.06 -5.35 -2.35
N SER A 35 10.85 -4.50 -1.68
CA SER A 35 11.09 -4.67 -0.25
C SER A 35 9.96 -4.00 0.55
N PRO A 36 9.74 -4.40 1.81
CA PRO A 36 8.78 -3.70 2.66
C PRO A 36 9.12 -2.22 2.83
N GLN A 37 10.41 -1.89 2.89
CA GLN A 37 10.86 -0.50 2.97
C GLN A 37 10.50 0.28 1.73
N SER A 38 10.63 -0.34 0.56
CA SER A 38 10.25 0.28 -0.71
C SER A 38 8.75 0.55 -0.76
N ALA A 39 7.94 -0.40 -0.29
CA ALA A 39 6.50 -0.23 -0.21
C ALA A 39 6.15 0.94 0.72
N SER A 40 6.74 0.98 1.91
CA SER A 40 6.52 2.08 2.87
C SER A 40 6.95 3.42 2.29
N GLY A 41 8.09 3.46 1.62
CA GLY A 41 8.59 4.67 0.98
C GLY A 41 7.68 5.19 -0.12
N THR A 42 7.08 4.27 -0.87
CA THR A 42 6.11 4.63 -1.91
C THR A 42 4.82 5.17 -1.30
N LEU A 43 4.40 4.60 -0.17
CA LEU A 43 3.17 5.01 0.51
C LEU A 43 3.29 6.33 1.26
N ARG A 44 4.50 6.69 1.69
CA ARG A 44 4.72 7.90 2.49
C ARG A 44 4.15 9.17 1.85
N PRO A 45 4.44 9.50 0.59
CA PRO A 45 3.84 10.69 -0.02
C PRO A 45 2.32 10.58 -0.14
N LEU A 46 1.79 9.39 -0.35
CA LEU A 46 0.35 9.18 -0.43
C LEU A 46 -0.32 9.43 0.91
N VAL A 47 0.32 9.03 1.99
CA VAL A 47 -0.16 9.31 3.35
C VAL A 47 -0.13 10.81 3.61
N ALA A 48 0.94 11.49 3.22
CA ALA A 48 1.07 12.93 3.39
C ALA A 48 -0.01 13.70 2.61
N GLN A 49 -0.43 13.17 1.48
CA GLN A 49 -1.48 13.77 0.64
C GLN A 49 -2.89 13.40 1.10
N GLY A 50 -3.02 12.54 2.11
CA GLY A 50 -4.32 12.09 2.59
C GLY A 50 -4.99 11.03 1.73
N LYS A 51 -4.29 10.48 0.74
CA LYS A 51 -4.84 9.45 -0.16
C LYS A 51 -4.82 8.07 0.46
N VAL A 52 -3.88 7.84 1.37
CA VAL A 52 -3.73 6.57 2.09
C VAL A 52 -3.69 6.87 3.57
N GLY A 53 -4.41 6.07 4.35
CA GLY A 53 -4.34 6.12 5.81
C GLY A 53 -3.37 5.09 6.34
N LYS A 54 -2.87 5.31 7.55
CA LYS A 54 -2.02 4.35 8.23
C LYS A 54 -2.32 4.32 9.72
N SER A 55 -2.06 3.17 10.33
CA SER A 55 -2.25 3.01 11.77
C SER A 55 -1.33 1.90 12.26
N ASN A 56 -0.86 2.03 13.51
CA ASN A 56 -0.12 0.95 14.12
C ASN A 56 -0.75 0.55 15.47
N ALA A 57 -2.06 0.67 15.57
CA ALA A 57 -2.81 0.37 16.79
C ALA A 57 -2.64 -1.07 17.27
N THR A 58 -2.32 -1.99 16.36
CA THR A 58 -2.13 -3.42 16.67
C THR A 58 -0.67 -3.81 16.80
N GLY A 59 0.23 -2.84 16.86
CA GLY A 59 1.68 -3.08 16.89
C GLY A 59 2.30 -3.27 15.52
N LYS A 60 1.50 -3.32 14.46
CA LYS A 60 1.96 -3.41 13.08
C LYS A 60 1.40 -2.25 12.30
N MET A 61 2.23 -1.64 11.46
CA MET A 61 1.79 -0.55 10.60
C MET A 61 0.94 -1.13 9.47
N VAL A 62 -0.32 -0.73 9.40
CA VAL A 62 -1.23 -1.12 8.32
C VAL A 62 -1.62 0.10 7.50
N TYR A 63 -1.95 -0.14 6.25
CA TYR A 63 -2.30 0.91 5.30
C TYR A 63 -3.62 0.59 4.63
N TRP A 64 -4.36 1.64 4.28
CA TRP A 64 -5.61 1.48 3.53
C TRP A 64 -5.79 2.66 2.59
N LEU A 65 -6.59 2.46 1.56
CA LEU A 65 -6.91 3.51 0.61
C LEU A 65 -8.06 4.34 1.18
N ASN A 66 -7.85 5.65 1.27
CA ASN A 66 -8.89 6.54 1.77
C ASN A 66 -10.03 6.65 0.76
N GLU A 67 -11.24 6.78 1.30
CA GLU A 67 -12.44 6.88 0.49
C GLU A 67 -12.38 8.09 -0.45
N GLY A 68 -12.84 7.89 -1.67
CA GLY A 68 -12.90 8.94 -2.66
C GLY A 68 -11.68 9.06 -3.56
N TRP A 69 -10.56 8.45 -3.17
CA TRP A 69 -9.36 8.52 -3.98
C TRP A 69 -9.33 7.37 -4.99
N GLY A 70 -8.83 7.66 -6.18
CA GLY A 70 -8.68 6.66 -7.23
C GLY A 70 -9.92 6.45 -8.07
N LYS A 71 -10.86 7.33 -7.96
CA LYS A 71 -12.09 7.29 -8.77
C LYS A 71 -11.95 8.07 -10.05
#